data_cf2ee76b24106da49e23bb3aafb19449
#
_entry.id   cf2ee76b24106da49e23bb3aafb19449
#
_cell.length_a   1.000
_cell.length_b   1.000
_cell.length_c   1.000
_cell.angle_alpha   90.00
_cell.angle_beta   90.00
_cell.angle_gamma   90.00
#
_symmetry.space_group_name_H-M   'P 1'
#
loop_
_entity.id
_entity.type
_entity.pdbx_description
1 polymer ?
#
loop_
_entity_poly.entity_id
_entity_poly.type
_entity_poly.pdbx_seq_one_letter_code
_entity_poly.pdbx_strand_id
1 'polypeptide(L)'
;WVKTPLEETNVEELSASQVMQEQYWQRTHGAVRTALEQAVMLLDRYGLQVEMGHKEVGGLKAQIDESGKMTHVCEQIEIDWRFSDALQAADNELIVRTMVREVFRENGLEVNFKAKPMIGLAGNGEHTHFCIAAVMEDGKVHNLFTPQDMTKDYLSAVGYGAIMGLLKNYEVINPFVSATNDSLNRLKPGFEAPVCIVTSLGYTPEIPSRNRTILAGLIRDMGNPYATRFELRACNPYSNIYLVLAAVYSAVLD
;
A
#
# COMPACT_ATOMS: atom_id res chain seq x y z
N TRP A 1 -2.24 -2.30 -11.13
CA TRP A 1 -1.68 -2.27 -12.48
C TRP A 1 -2.66 -1.69 -13.48
N VAL A 2 -2.17 -0.87 -14.36
CA VAL A 2 -2.91 -0.26 -15.45
C VAL A 2 -2.36 -0.77 -16.77
N LYS A 3 -3.22 -1.24 -17.65
CA LYS A 3 -2.88 -1.72 -18.97
C LYS A 3 -3.42 -0.78 -20.03
N THR A 4 -2.56 -0.38 -20.94
CA THR A 4 -2.98 0.23 -22.20
C THR A 4 -3.47 -0.88 -23.12
N PRO A 5 -4.68 -0.80 -23.69
CA PRO A 5 -5.16 -1.84 -24.59
C PRO A 5 -4.33 -1.82 -25.88
N LEU A 6 -3.46 -2.80 -25.99
CA LEU A 6 -2.86 -3.21 -27.27
C LEU A 6 -3.55 -4.53 -27.61
N GLU A 7 -4.46 -4.50 -28.55
CA GLU A 7 -5.41 -5.57 -28.81
C GLU A 7 -4.80 -6.92 -29.17
N GLU A 8 -3.53 -6.97 -29.56
CA GLU A 8 -2.87 -8.18 -30.04
C GLU A 8 -1.54 -8.50 -29.35
N THR A 9 -1.14 -7.78 -28.29
CA THR A 9 0.17 -8.01 -27.67
C THR A 9 0.10 -9.06 -26.60
N ASN A 10 0.85 -10.16 -26.77
CA ASN A 10 1.09 -11.12 -25.71
C ASN A 10 1.98 -10.48 -24.63
N VAL A 11 1.42 -10.25 -23.45
CA VAL A 11 2.12 -9.60 -22.32
C VAL A 11 3.37 -10.37 -21.90
N GLU A 12 3.39 -11.70 -22.11
CA GLU A 12 4.54 -12.57 -21.77
C GLU A 12 5.76 -12.32 -22.66
N GLU A 13 5.55 -11.75 -23.84
CA GLU A 13 6.63 -11.40 -24.77
C GLU A 13 7.25 -10.03 -24.52
N LEU A 14 6.71 -9.26 -23.59
CA LEU A 14 7.19 -7.92 -23.29
C LEU A 14 8.35 -7.92 -22.31
N SER A 15 9.30 -7.03 -22.51
CA SER A 15 10.42 -6.85 -21.60
C SER A 15 9.97 -6.24 -20.28
N ALA A 16 10.25 -6.92 -19.17
CA ALA A 16 10.04 -6.35 -17.84
C ALA A 16 11.03 -5.21 -17.57
N SER A 17 10.52 -4.13 -16.98
CA SER A 17 11.32 -2.99 -16.55
C SER A 17 11.13 -2.83 -15.05
N GLN A 18 12.12 -3.30 -14.28
CA GLN A 18 12.09 -3.26 -12.80
C GLN A 18 13.39 -2.79 -12.19
N VAL A 19 14.00 -1.78 -12.76
CA VAL A 19 15.11 -1.09 -12.10
C VAL A 19 14.51 -0.07 -11.14
N MET A 20 14.45 -0.43 -9.86
CA MET A 20 13.71 0.29 -8.81
C MET A 20 14.02 1.79 -8.74
N GLN A 21 15.27 2.17 -8.84
CA GLN A 21 15.67 3.58 -8.71
C GLN A 21 15.22 4.45 -9.89
N GLU A 22 15.18 3.92 -11.10
CA GLU A 22 14.77 4.66 -12.28
C GLU A 22 13.26 4.83 -12.36
N GLN A 23 12.49 3.86 -11.85
CA GLN A 23 11.03 3.84 -12.02
C GLN A 23 10.30 4.75 -11.05
N TYR A 24 10.75 4.85 -9.83
CA TYR A 24 10.14 5.71 -8.80
C TYR A 24 10.13 7.20 -9.18
N TRP A 25 11.12 7.65 -9.95
CA TRP A 25 11.26 9.03 -10.39
C TRP A 25 10.75 9.29 -11.81
N GLN A 26 10.34 8.24 -12.52
CA GLN A 26 9.75 8.41 -13.85
C GLN A 26 8.29 8.86 -13.72
N ARG A 27 7.92 9.79 -14.57
CA ARG A 27 6.52 10.20 -14.69
C ARG A 27 5.79 9.23 -15.62
N THR A 28 4.53 8.92 -15.30
CA THR A 28 3.60 8.32 -16.25
C THR A 28 3.38 9.27 -17.44
N HIS A 29 3.03 8.73 -18.58
CA HIS A 29 2.81 9.48 -19.82
C HIS A 29 1.45 9.14 -20.44
N GLY A 30 1.01 9.98 -21.38
CA GLY A 30 -0.20 9.74 -22.18
C GLY A 30 -1.45 9.53 -21.34
N ALA A 31 -2.29 8.58 -21.75
CA ALA A 31 -3.58 8.30 -21.13
C ALA A 31 -3.47 7.90 -19.65
N VAL A 32 -2.41 7.17 -19.26
CA VAL A 32 -2.19 6.77 -17.85
C VAL A 32 -2.01 7.99 -16.97
N ARG A 33 -1.21 8.98 -17.42
CA ARG A 33 -1.04 10.22 -16.68
C ARG A 33 -2.33 11.01 -16.58
N THR A 34 -3.05 11.16 -17.68
CA THR A 34 -4.33 11.88 -17.70
C THR A 34 -5.33 11.22 -16.75
N ALA A 35 -5.46 9.90 -16.79
CA ALA A 35 -6.36 9.16 -15.92
C ALA A 35 -5.97 9.28 -14.45
N LEU A 36 -4.67 9.22 -14.13
CA LEU A 36 -4.19 9.40 -12.75
C LEU A 36 -4.53 10.80 -12.22
N GLU A 37 -4.26 11.85 -12.99
CA GLU A 37 -4.58 13.24 -12.60
C GLU A 37 -6.09 13.43 -12.42
N GLN A 38 -6.91 12.88 -13.31
CA GLN A 38 -8.37 12.92 -13.19
C GLN A 38 -8.87 12.15 -11.97
N ALA A 39 -8.31 10.97 -11.70
CA ALA A 39 -8.66 10.18 -10.51
C ALA A 39 -8.33 10.95 -9.22
N VAL A 40 -7.13 11.49 -9.10
CA VAL A 40 -6.72 12.31 -7.93
C VAL A 40 -7.67 13.48 -7.74
N MET A 41 -7.97 14.24 -8.78
CA MET A 41 -8.91 15.38 -8.71
C MET A 41 -10.32 14.95 -8.32
N LEU A 42 -10.81 13.81 -8.82
CA LEU A 42 -12.13 13.30 -8.50
C LEU A 42 -12.20 12.87 -7.03
N LEU A 43 -11.23 12.10 -6.56
CA LEU A 43 -11.14 11.62 -5.19
C LEU A 43 -11.07 12.80 -4.19
N ASP A 44 -10.31 13.84 -4.51
CA ASP A 44 -10.22 15.04 -3.68
C ASP A 44 -11.58 15.77 -3.59
N ARG A 45 -12.34 15.85 -4.70
CA ARG A 45 -13.71 16.41 -4.70
C ARG A 45 -14.67 15.60 -3.83
N TYR A 46 -14.45 14.31 -3.64
CA TYR A 46 -15.21 13.46 -2.72
C TYR A 46 -14.72 13.55 -1.27
N GLY A 47 -13.72 14.38 -1.01
CA GLY A 47 -13.24 14.69 0.34
C GLY A 47 -12.22 13.69 0.89
N LEU A 48 -11.62 12.86 0.03
CA LEU A 48 -10.63 11.88 0.47
C LEU A 48 -9.29 12.49 0.84
N GLN A 49 -9.05 13.76 0.50
CA GLN A 49 -7.78 14.44 0.78
C GLN A 49 -6.58 13.62 0.27
N VAL A 50 -6.52 13.44 -1.05
CA VAL A 50 -5.42 12.69 -1.68
C VAL A 50 -4.09 13.38 -1.41
N GLU A 51 -3.12 12.63 -0.90
CA GLU A 51 -1.78 13.14 -0.59
C GLU A 51 -0.84 12.99 -1.78
N MET A 52 -0.92 11.85 -2.49
CA MET A 52 -0.07 11.57 -3.64
C MET A 52 -0.72 10.60 -4.62
N GLY A 53 -0.40 10.79 -5.91
CA GLY A 53 -0.61 9.80 -6.95
C GLY A 53 0.66 9.71 -7.79
N HIS A 54 1.26 8.53 -7.88
CA HIS A 54 2.56 8.36 -8.56
C HIS A 54 2.71 7.00 -9.23
N LYS A 55 3.76 6.91 -10.07
CA LYS A 55 4.19 5.66 -10.67
C LYS A 55 4.94 4.82 -9.64
N GLU A 56 4.55 3.55 -9.53
CA GLU A 56 5.25 2.52 -8.76
C GLU A 56 6.33 1.81 -9.60
N VAL A 57 7.11 0.93 -8.95
CA VAL A 57 8.29 0.28 -9.55
C VAL A 57 7.96 -0.68 -10.70
N GLY A 58 6.72 -1.14 -10.81
CA GLY A 58 6.34 -2.11 -11.82
C GLY A 58 6.07 -1.49 -13.20
N GLY A 59 6.59 -2.11 -14.26
CA GLY A 59 6.30 -1.73 -15.63
C GLY A 59 6.65 -2.84 -16.63
N LEU A 60 5.86 -2.94 -17.68
CA LEU A 60 6.15 -3.70 -18.88
C LEU A 60 6.29 -2.74 -20.04
N LYS A 61 7.39 -2.83 -20.77
CA LYS A 61 7.64 -2.01 -21.96
C LYS A 61 7.21 -2.75 -23.21
N ALA A 62 6.48 -2.07 -24.08
CA ALA A 62 6.30 -2.52 -25.44
C ALA A 62 7.64 -2.56 -26.18
N GLN A 63 7.69 -3.39 -27.20
CA GLN A 63 8.75 -3.27 -28.20
C GLN A 63 8.67 -1.88 -28.88
N ILE A 64 9.78 -1.47 -29.44
CA ILE A 64 9.99 -0.15 -30.05
C ILE A 64 8.82 0.23 -30.98
N ASP A 65 8.20 1.39 -30.75
CA ASP A 65 7.18 1.93 -31.62
C ASP A 65 7.79 2.41 -32.96
N GLU A 66 6.95 2.83 -33.91
CA GLU A 66 7.37 3.30 -35.23
C GLU A 66 8.31 4.52 -35.18
N SER A 67 8.32 5.24 -34.06
CA SER A 67 9.24 6.36 -33.82
C SER A 67 10.57 5.92 -33.20
N GLY A 68 10.75 4.65 -32.93
CA GLY A 68 11.93 4.11 -32.26
C GLY A 68 11.90 4.26 -30.74
N LYS A 69 10.77 4.64 -30.13
CA LYS A 69 10.61 4.87 -28.70
C LYS A 69 9.98 3.66 -28.02
N MET A 70 10.56 3.25 -26.90
CA MET A 70 9.93 2.25 -26.04
C MET A 70 8.81 2.86 -25.20
N THR A 71 7.61 2.28 -25.29
CA THR A 71 6.45 2.69 -24.51
C THR A 71 6.10 1.64 -23.46
N HIS A 72 5.60 2.07 -22.29
CA HIS A 72 5.07 1.15 -21.30
C HIS A 72 3.70 0.67 -21.73
N VAL A 73 3.52 -0.64 -21.76
CA VAL A 73 2.21 -1.28 -22.05
C VAL A 73 1.40 -1.45 -20.78
N CYS A 74 2.08 -1.78 -19.68
CA CYS A 74 1.50 -1.84 -18.36
C CYS A 74 2.36 -1.04 -17.40
N GLU A 75 1.73 -0.26 -16.55
CA GLU A 75 2.38 0.51 -15.48
C GLU A 75 1.72 0.19 -14.15
N GLN A 76 2.50 0.14 -13.09
CA GLN A 76 2.01 0.12 -11.73
C GLN A 76 1.98 1.55 -11.20
N ILE A 77 0.84 1.92 -10.64
CA ILE A 77 0.63 3.23 -10.02
C ILE A 77 0.12 3.05 -8.60
N GLU A 78 0.35 4.04 -7.76
CA GLU A 78 -0.12 4.11 -6.39
C GLU A 78 -0.81 5.45 -6.15
N ILE A 79 -1.86 5.43 -5.34
CA ILE A 79 -2.57 6.62 -4.88
C ILE A 79 -2.69 6.51 -3.37
N ASP A 80 -2.23 7.54 -2.67
CA ASP A 80 -2.30 7.66 -1.22
C ASP A 80 -3.26 8.76 -0.83
N TRP A 81 -3.98 8.57 0.26
CA TRP A 81 -4.88 9.57 0.83
C TRP A 81 -4.75 9.63 2.35
N ARG A 82 -5.21 10.74 2.88
CA ARG A 82 -5.10 11.02 4.30
C ARG A 82 -5.85 9.97 5.14
N PHE A 83 -5.28 9.67 6.31
CA PHE A 83 -5.90 8.77 7.29
C PHE A 83 -7.27 9.27 7.78
N SER A 84 -8.11 8.34 8.19
CA SER A 84 -9.39 8.57 8.86
C SER A 84 -9.60 7.51 9.94
N ASP A 85 -10.74 7.56 10.66
CA ASP A 85 -11.12 6.42 11.50
C ASP A 85 -11.35 5.15 10.67
N ALA A 86 -11.30 4.00 11.33
CA ALA A 86 -11.24 2.71 10.65
C ALA A 86 -12.43 2.44 9.71
N LEU A 87 -13.65 2.86 10.09
CA LEU A 87 -14.82 2.65 9.25
C LEU A 87 -14.79 3.55 8.01
N GLN A 88 -14.49 4.84 8.21
CA GLN A 88 -14.35 5.77 7.10
C GLN A 88 -13.19 5.38 6.17
N ALA A 89 -12.09 4.86 6.72
CA ALA A 89 -10.97 4.37 5.90
C ALA A 89 -11.39 3.19 5.01
N ALA A 90 -12.21 2.28 5.52
CA ALA A 90 -12.75 1.18 4.74
C ALA A 90 -13.72 1.65 3.63
N ASP A 91 -14.59 2.61 3.95
CA ASP A 91 -15.48 3.24 2.97
C ASP A 91 -14.68 3.95 1.88
N ASN A 92 -13.66 4.71 2.26
CA ASN A 92 -12.78 5.44 1.33
C ASN A 92 -12.09 4.48 0.36
N GLU A 93 -11.58 3.36 0.84
CA GLU A 93 -10.91 2.36 0.00
C GLU A 93 -11.85 1.80 -1.07
N LEU A 94 -13.09 1.43 -0.72
CA LEU A 94 -14.08 0.97 -1.69
C LEU A 94 -14.43 2.04 -2.73
N ILE A 95 -14.54 3.29 -2.30
CA ILE A 95 -14.80 4.43 -3.19
C ILE A 95 -13.61 4.61 -4.14
N VAL A 96 -12.38 4.61 -3.63
CA VAL A 96 -11.17 4.74 -4.45
C VAL A 96 -11.10 3.66 -5.52
N ARG A 97 -11.26 2.39 -5.16
CA ARG A 97 -11.22 1.28 -6.14
C ARG A 97 -12.26 1.44 -7.25
N THR A 98 -13.46 1.87 -6.87
CA THR A 98 -14.54 2.07 -7.84
C THR A 98 -14.23 3.23 -8.77
N MET A 99 -13.88 4.39 -8.21
CA MET A 99 -13.61 5.60 -8.99
C MET A 99 -12.39 5.46 -9.89
N VAL A 100 -11.31 4.90 -9.38
CA VAL A 100 -10.11 4.64 -10.18
C VAL A 100 -10.45 3.75 -11.37
N ARG A 101 -11.18 2.66 -11.16
CA ARG A 101 -11.59 1.76 -12.25
C ARG A 101 -12.39 2.51 -13.33
N GLU A 102 -13.37 3.32 -12.92
CA GLU A 102 -14.21 4.06 -13.86
C GLU A 102 -13.44 5.13 -14.63
N VAL A 103 -12.64 5.97 -13.93
CA VAL A 103 -11.85 7.03 -14.57
C VAL A 103 -10.84 6.44 -15.57
N PHE A 104 -10.17 5.36 -15.20
CA PHE A 104 -9.22 4.72 -16.11
C PHE A 104 -9.92 4.08 -17.30
N ARG A 105 -11.08 3.44 -17.10
CA ARG A 105 -11.91 2.90 -18.20
C ARG A 105 -12.36 3.99 -19.17
N GLU A 106 -12.75 5.17 -18.68
CA GLU A 106 -13.11 6.32 -19.52
C GLU A 106 -11.94 6.84 -20.37
N ASN A 107 -10.71 6.63 -19.90
CA ASN A 107 -9.49 6.93 -20.66
C ASN A 107 -8.99 5.76 -21.53
N GLY A 108 -9.81 4.73 -21.74
CA GLY A 108 -9.46 3.57 -22.56
C GLY A 108 -8.44 2.64 -21.90
N LEU A 109 -8.33 2.62 -20.58
CA LEU A 109 -7.37 1.84 -19.81
C LEU A 109 -8.05 0.75 -18.99
N GLU A 110 -7.38 -0.38 -18.83
CA GLU A 110 -7.81 -1.48 -17.97
C GLU A 110 -7.05 -1.46 -16.65
N VAL A 111 -7.76 -1.53 -15.52
CA VAL A 111 -7.19 -1.55 -14.17
C VAL A 111 -7.29 -2.96 -13.58
N ASN A 112 -6.20 -3.42 -12.98
CA ASN A 112 -6.12 -4.72 -12.33
C ASN A 112 -5.65 -4.59 -10.88
N PHE A 113 -6.51 -4.93 -9.95
CA PHE A 113 -6.28 -4.90 -8.50
C PHE A 113 -5.88 -6.26 -7.90
N LYS A 114 -5.75 -7.34 -8.70
CA LYS A 114 -5.31 -8.65 -8.19
C LYS A 114 -3.97 -8.53 -7.49
N ALA A 115 -3.76 -9.31 -6.43
CA ALA A 115 -2.53 -9.25 -5.63
C ALA A 115 -1.25 -9.53 -6.47
N LYS A 116 -1.32 -10.46 -7.40
CA LYS A 116 -0.20 -10.83 -8.29
C LYS A 116 -0.70 -11.02 -9.73
N PRO A 117 -1.02 -9.94 -10.45
CA PRO A 117 -1.60 -10.03 -11.81
C PRO A 117 -0.68 -10.73 -12.81
N MET A 118 0.64 -10.60 -12.62
CA MET A 118 1.65 -11.15 -13.50
C MET A 118 2.76 -11.83 -12.69
N ILE A 119 3.10 -13.05 -13.06
CA ILE A 119 4.21 -13.79 -12.44
C ILE A 119 5.53 -13.16 -12.91
N GLY A 120 6.51 -13.06 -11.99
CA GLY A 120 7.81 -12.45 -12.29
C GLY A 120 7.85 -10.91 -12.22
N LEU A 121 6.70 -10.24 -11.98
CA LEU A 121 6.62 -8.79 -11.77
C LEU A 121 6.14 -8.45 -10.36
N ALA A 122 6.24 -7.18 -9.95
CA ALA A 122 5.72 -6.71 -8.68
C ALA A 122 4.20 -6.96 -8.57
N GLY A 123 3.74 -7.36 -7.39
CA GLY A 123 2.32 -7.47 -7.08
C GLY A 123 1.71 -6.16 -6.62
N ASN A 124 0.38 -6.10 -6.52
CA ASN A 124 -0.32 -4.98 -5.90
C ASN A 124 -0.33 -5.16 -4.38
N GLY A 125 0.25 -4.21 -3.66
CA GLY A 125 0.11 -4.05 -2.22
C GLY A 125 -0.99 -3.05 -1.89
N GLU A 126 -1.59 -3.23 -0.72
CA GLU A 126 -2.44 -2.27 -0.06
C GLU A 126 -1.95 -2.15 1.37
N HIS A 127 -0.85 -1.41 1.53
CA HIS A 127 -0.20 -1.30 2.83
C HIS A 127 -1.11 -0.55 3.79
N THR A 128 -1.57 -1.27 4.81
CA THR A 128 -2.54 -0.73 5.77
C THR A 128 -1.80 -0.12 6.94
N HIS A 129 -1.86 1.21 7.05
CA HIS A 129 -1.30 1.97 8.16
C HIS A 129 -2.34 2.09 9.26
N PHE A 130 -1.97 1.76 10.50
CA PHE A 130 -2.89 1.85 11.63
C PHE A 130 -2.20 2.22 12.93
N CYS A 131 -2.94 2.89 13.81
CA CYS A 131 -2.61 3.10 15.21
C CYS A 131 -3.90 3.02 16.05
N ILE A 132 -3.75 2.99 17.36
CA ILE A 132 -4.86 3.15 18.30
C ILE A 132 -4.71 4.51 18.97
N ALA A 133 -5.78 5.28 18.96
CA ALA A 133 -5.85 6.55 19.66
C ALA A 133 -6.96 6.54 20.71
N ALA A 134 -6.79 7.30 21.78
CA ALA A 134 -7.80 7.47 22.81
C ALA A 134 -8.05 8.97 23.03
N VAL A 135 -9.30 9.30 23.28
CA VAL A 135 -9.69 10.62 23.81
C VAL A 135 -9.50 10.56 25.31
N MET A 136 -8.60 11.39 25.83
CA MET A 136 -8.30 11.44 27.27
C MET A 136 -9.27 12.37 27.99
N GLU A 137 -9.21 12.39 29.33
CA GLU A 137 -10.09 13.24 30.17
C GLU A 137 -9.99 14.73 29.87
N ASP A 138 -8.85 15.19 29.35
CA ASP A 138 -8.63 16.58 28.92
C ASP A 138 -9.26 16.90 27.53
N GLY A 139 -9.95 15.94 26.93
CA GLY A 139 -10.58 16.03 25.62
C GLY A 139 -9.61 15.94 24.44
N LYS A 140 -8.32 15.70 24.68
CA LYS A 140 -7.33 15.55 23.60
C LYS A 140 -7.21 14.10 23.14
N VAL A 141 -6.94 13.97 21.86
CA VAL A 141 -6.62 12.66 21.26
C VAL A 141 -5.15 12.35 21.50
N HIS A 142 -4.87 11.16 22.03
CA HIS A 142 -3.51 10.65 22.21
C HIS A 142 -3.31 9.39 21.39
N ASN A 143 -2.22 9.33 20.66
CA ASN A 143 -1.79 8.09 20.00
C ASN A 143 -1.16 7.16 21.04
N LEU A 144 -1.81 6.01 21.27
CA LEU A 144 -1.41 5.07 22.32
C LEU A 144 -0.12 4.30 21.97
N PHE A 145 0.35 4.33 20.71
CA PHE A 145 1.60 3.68 20.32
C PHE A 145 2.82 4.55 20.60
N THR A 146 2.63 5.86 20.71
CA THR A 146 3.73 6.80 20.94
C THR A 146 4.25 6.71 22.36
N PRO A 147 5.58 6.52 22.57
CA PRO A 147 6.18 6.50 23.90
C PRO A 147 6.26 7.92 24.49
N GLN A 148 6.46 8.02 25.80
CA GLN A 148 6.67 9.30 26.48
C GLN A 148 7.95 10.02 26.01
N ASP A 149 9.02 9.27 25.79
CA ASP A 149 10.30 9.78 25.29
C ASP A 149 10.65 9.05 23.99
N MET A 150 10.40 9.71 22.87
CA MET A 150 10.62 9.17 21.54
C MET A 150 12.11 8.99 21.21
N THR A 151 13.01 9.58 21.97
CA THR A 151 14.47 9.43 21.76
C THR A 151 15.02 8.17 22.43
N LYS A 152 14.32 7.64 23.44
CA LYS A 152 14.75 6.45 24.19
C LYS A 152 14.01 5.18 23.79
N ASP A 153 12.72 5.32 23.50
CA ASP A 153 11.85 4.19 23.24
C ASP A 153 11.27 4.23 21.83
N TYR A 154 11.14 3.06 21.21
CA TYR A 154 10.49 2.93 19.91
C TYR A 154 8.98 3.08 20.03
N LEU A 155 8.38 2.48 21.06
CA LEU A 155 6.95 2.38 21.27
C LEU A 155 6.62 2.51 22.75
N SER A 156 5.38 2.87 23.03
CA SER A 156 4.78 2.71 24.36
C SER A 156 4.57 1.23 24.69
N ALA A 157 4.24 0.91 25.94
CA ALA A 157 3.84 -0.46 26.33
C ALA A 157 2.64 -0.98 25.50
N VAL A 158 1.68 -0.10 25.20
CA VAL A 158 0.53 -0.44 24.35
C VAL A 158 0.99 -0.73 22.92
N GLY A 159 1.90 0.08 22.37
CA GLY A 159 2.45 -0.15 21.03
C GLY A 159 3.22 -1.46 20.92
N TYR A 160 4.00 -1.83 21.94
CA TYR A 160 4.68 -3.13 21.98
C TYR A 160 3.67 -4.29 22.10
N GLY A 161 2.64 -4.16 22.95
CA GLY A 161 1.56 -5.16 23.03
C GLY A 161 0.86 -5.34 21.68
N ALA A 162 0.50 -4.25 21.03
CA ALA A 162 -0.19 -4.26 19.74
C ALA A 162 0.60 -5.00 18.65
N ILE A 163 1.92 -4.71 18.51
CA ILE A 163 2.73 -5.40 17.49
C ILE A 163 2.92 -6.88 17.85
N MET A 164 3.08 -7.21 19.12
CA MET A 164 3.18 -8.60 19.57
C MET A 164 1.88 -9.38 19.34
N GLY A 165 0.73 -8.78 19.62
CA GLY A 165 -0.58 -9.37 19.33
C GLY A 165 -0.78 -9.62 17.85
N LEU A 166 -0.40 -8.65 17.00
CA LEU A 166 -0.43 -8.81 15.54
C LEU A 166 0.44 -9.98 15.07
N LEU A 167 1.69 -10.06 15.53
CA LEU A 167 2.63 -11.11 15.13
C LEU A 167 2.19 -12.49 15.61
N LYS A 168 1.73 -12.59 16.86
CA LYS A 168 1.23 -13.82 17.49
C LYS A 168 0.04 -14.40 16.74
N ASN A 169 -0.90 -13.53 16.35
CA ASN A 169 -2.17 -13.93 15.76
C ASN A 169 -2.17 -13.88 14.22
N TYR A 170 -1.06 -13.55 13.58
CA TYR A 170 -1.03 -13.33 12.13
C TYR A 170 -1.52 -14.54 11.33
N GLU A 171 -1.13 -15.73 11.68
CA GLU A 171 -1.58 -16.95 10.98
C GLU A 171 -3.11 -17.12 11.03
N VAL A 172 -3.74 -16.69 12.12
CA VAL A 172 -5.21 -16.73 12.29
C VAL A 172 -5.90 -15.68 11.44
N ILE A 173 -5.34 -14.47 11.36
CA ILE A 173 -5.94 -13.35 10.60
C ILE A 173 -5.54 -13.35 9.12
N ASN A 174 -4.51 -14.09 8.74
CA ASN A 174 -4.01 -14.11 7.35
C ASN A 174 -5.08 -14.44 6.29
N PRO A 175 -6.07 -15.32 6.51
CA PRO A 175 -7.15 -15.55 5.55
C PRO A 175 -7.98 -14.32 5.20
N PHE A 176 -8.04 -13.32 6.09
CA PHE A 176 -8.70 -12.04 5.85
C PHE A 176 -7.75 -11.04 5.18
N VAL A 177 -6.49 -11.02 5.60
CA VAL A 177 -5.44 -10.12 5.12
C VAL A 177 -5.00 -10.47 3.69
N SER A 178 -4.86 -11.79 3.42
CA SER A 178 -4.40 -12.35 2.14
C SER A 178 -5.44 -13.33 1.61
N ALA A 179 -6.62 -12.82 1.31
CA ALA A 179 -7.85 -13.59 1.12
C ALA A 179 -7.89 -14.48 -0.14
N THR A 180 -6.94 -14.36 -1.05
CA THR A 180 -6.94 -15.11 -2.32
C THR A 180 -5.65 -15.92 -2.50
N ASN A 181 -5.72 -17.00 -3.28
CA ASN A 181 -4.53 -17.80 -3.63
C ASN A 181 -3.46 -16.95 -4.34
N ASP A 182 -3.88 -15.96 -5.09
CA ASP A 182 -3.02 -14.99 -5.76
C ASP A 182 -2.21 -14.14 -4.76
N SER A 183 -2.77 -13.86 -3.59
CA SER A 183 -2.08 -13.17 -2.50
C SER A 183 -0.83 -13.91 -2.05
N LEU A 184 -0.87 -15.25 -1.97
CA LEU A 184 0.27 -16.07 -1.59
C LEU A 184 1.40 -16.01 -2.63
N ASN A 185 1.07 -15.78 -3.89
CA ASN A 185 2.08 -15.57 -4.94
C ASN A 185 2.78 -14.22 -4.81
N ARG A 186 2.09 -13.20 -4.26
CA ARG A 186 2.69 -11.90 -3.98
C ARG A 186 3.65 -11.95 -2.78
N LEU A 187 3.38 -12.76 -1.79
CA LEU A 187 4.13 -12.85 -0.52
C LEU A 187 5.37 -13.78 -0.62
N LYS A 188 5.89 -14.01 -1.80
CA LYS A 188 7.14 -14.76 -2.06
C LYS A 188 8.34 -13.83 -2.11
N PRO A 189 9.57 -14.34 -1.91
CA PRO A 189 10.79 -13.54 -2.05
C PRO A 189 10.86 -12.82 -3.39
N GLY A 190 11.35 -11.58 -3.35
CA GLY A 190 11.43 -10.66 -4.48
C GLY A 190 10.42 -9.51 -4.38
N PHE A 191 10.68 -8.43 -5.07
CA PHE A 191 9.77 -7.28 -5.20
C PHE A 191 9.32 -6.63 -3.88
N GLU A 192 10.17 -6.64 -2.85
CA GLU A 192 9.91 -6.03 -1.53
C GLU A 192 8.64 -6.54 -0.81
N ALA A 193 8.16 -7.72 -1.16
CA ALA A 193 7.02 -8.33 -0.49
C ALA A 193 7.42 -8.86 0.90
N PRO A 194 6.52 -8.83 1.89
CA PRO A 194 6.77 -9.44 3.19
C PRO A 194 6.84 -10.96 3.06
N VAL A 195 7.99 -11.51 3.43
CA VAL A 195 8.26 -12.95 3.33
C VAL A 195 8.34 -13.64 4.69
N CYS A 196 8.32 -12.86 5.77
CA CYS A 196 8.46 -13.35 7.14
C CYS A 196 7.45 -12.67 8.07
N ILE A 197 6.93 -13.43 9.03
CA ILE A 197 6.06 -12.93 10.11
C ILE A 197 6.95 -12.30 11.19
N VAL A 198 7.55 -11.16 10.86
CA VAL A 198 8.44 -10.40 11.74
C VAL A 198 8.18 -8.91 11.62
N THR A 199 8.67 -8.17 12.60
CA THR A 199 8.80 -6.71 12.54
C THR A 199 10.27 -6.30 12.61
N SER A 200 10.56 -5.06 12.23
CA SER A 200 11.85 -4.43 12.45
C SER A 200 11.61 -3.00 12.91
N LEU A 201 12.03 -2.66 14.11
CA LEU A 201 11.81 -1.34 14.68
C LEU A 201 12.86 -0.32 14.22
N GLY A 202 14.06 -0.76 13.92
CA GLY A 202 15.17 0.09 13.49
C GLY A 202 16.41 -0.09 14.34
N TYR A 203 17.46 0.64 13.99
CA TYR A 203 18.73 0.59 14.70
C TYR A 203 18.72 1.44 15.97
N THR A 204 18.10 2.61 15.93
CA THR A 204 17.83 3.48 17.07
C THR A 204 16.39 3.99 17.02
N PRO A 205 15.83 4.44 18.16
CA PRO A 205 14.48 5.02 18.17
C PRO A 205 14.28 6.19 17.21
N GLU A 206 15.33 6.97 16.92
CA GLU A 206 15.28 8.10 16.00
C GLU A 206 15.32 7.68 14.53
N ILE A 207 15.84 6.48 14.24
CA ILE A 207 16.01 5.96 12.88
C ILE A 207 15.22 4.66 12.75
N PRO A 208 13.93 4.73 12.39
CA PRO A 208 13.12 3.55 12.18
C PRO A 208 13.63 2.71 11.01
N SER A 209 13.36 1.41 11.05
CA SER A 209 13.73 0.49 9.99
C SER A 209 13.05 0.85 8.66
N ARG A 210 13.80 0.75 7.57
CA ARG A 210 13.27 0.85 6.20
C ARG A 210 13.19 -0.51 5.50
N ASN A 211 13.29 -1.61 6.26
CA ASN A 211 13.14 -2.93 5.70
C ASN A 211 11.70 -3.15 5.22
N ARG A 212 11.53 -3.47 3.94
CA ARG A 212 10.22 -3.69 3.29
C ARG A 212 9.86 -5.17 3.12
N THR A 213 10.73 -6.09 3.57
CA THR A 213 10.49 -7.55 3.48
C THR A 213 9.85 -8.13 4.75
N ILE A 214 9.46 -7.28 5.69
CA ILE A 214 8.84 -7.62 6.96
C ILE A 214 7.31 -7.53 6.88
N LEU A 215 6.62 -8.23 7.77
CA LEU A 215 5.15 -8.22 7.85
C LEU A 215 4.62 -6.84 8.25
N ALA A 216 5.18 -6.28 9.32
CA ALA A 216 4.75 -4.99 9.86
C ALA A 216 5.96 -4.09 10.14
N GLY A 217 5.94 -2.89 9.58
CA GLY A 217 6.94 -1.85 9.80
C GLY A 217 6.48 -0.81 10.81
N LEU A 218 7.42 -0.26 11.58
CA LEU A 218 7.19 0.89 12.42
C LEU A 218 7.41 2.17 11.60
N ILE A 219 6.38 3.00 11.53
CA ILE A 219 6.44 4.35 10.94
C ILE A 219 6.35 5.35 12.08
N ARG A 220 7.28 6.33 12.11
CA ARG A 220 7.26 7.41 13.10
C ARG A 220 7.97 8.65 12.55
N ASP A 221 7.60 9.77 13.11
CA ASP A 221 8.23 11.07 12.86
C ASP A 221 8.58 11.70 14.21
N MET A 222 9.86 12.00 14.43
CA MET A 222 10.34 12.58 15.69
C MET A 222 9.74 13.96 15.98
N GLY A 223 9.34 14.69 14.95
CA GLY A 223 8.66 15.99 15.06
C GLY A 223 7.15 15.89 15.27
N ASN A 224 6.56 14.70 15.09
CA ASN A 224 5.12 14.51 15.18
C ASN A 224 4.75 13.22 15.95
N PRO A 225 4.45 13.31 17.25
CA PRO A 225 4.06 12.16 18.06
C PRO A 225 2.82 11.40 17.55
N TYR A 226 1.93 12.08 16.82
CA TYR A 226 0.73 11.46 16.26
C TYR A 226 1.02 10.56 15.06
N ALA A 227 2.22 10.66 14.46
CA ALA A 227 2.59 9.88 13.28
C ALA A 227 3.00 8.44 13.59
N THR A 228 3.19 8.06 14.87
CA THR A 228 3.61 6.70 15.25
C THR A 228 2.51 5.69 14.91
N ARG A 229 2.82 4.75 14.01
CA ARG A 229 1.87 3.75 13.52
C ARG A 229 2.59 2.51 12.98
N PHE A 230 1.85 1.45 12.78
CA PHE A 230 2.34 0.29 12.03
C PHE A 230 1.86 0.32 10.58
N GLU A 231 2.70 -0.16 9.69
CA GLU A 231 2.39 -0.45 8.30
C GLU A 231 2.31 -1.97 8.13
N LEU A 232 1.10 -2.51 8.01
CA LEU A 232 0.89 -3.93 7.67
C LEU A 232 1.01 -4.11 6.15
N ARG A 233 2.04 -4.81 5.72
CA ARG A 233 2.46 -4.89 4.32
C ARG A 233 1.87 -6.05 3.53
N ALA A 234 1.23 -7.01 4.20
CA ALA A 234 0.69 -8.21 3.55
C ALA A 234 -0.65 -7.98 2.83
N CYS A 235 -1.38 -6.94 3.18
CA CYS A 235 -2.67 -6.62 2.57
C CYS A 235 -2.56 -6.36 1.07
N ASN A 236 -3.64 -6.61 0.36
CA ASN A 236 -3.75 -6.35 -1.07
C ASN A 236 -5.19 -5.91 -1.42
N PRO A 237 -5.38 -5.20 -2.55
CA PRO A 237 -6.67 -4.57 -2.87
C PRO A 237 -7.82 -5.55 -3.15
N TYR A 238 -7.59 -6.86 -3.18
CA TYR A 238 -8.64 -7.87 -3.31
C TYR A 238 -9.21 -8.37 -1.98
N SER A 239 -8.55 -8.01 -0.87
CA SER A 239 -9.05 -8.31 0.46
C SER A 239 -10.28 -7.45 0.79
N ASN A 240 -11.15 -7.97 1.64
CA ASN A 240 -12.25 -7.17 2.17
C ASN A 240 -11.73 -6.30 3.31
N ILE A 241 -11.59 -5.01 3.07
CA ILE A 241 -10.94 -4.08 4.00
C ILE A 241 -11.64 -4.02 5.37
N TYR A 242 -12.95 -4.15 5.43
CA TYR A 242 -13.67 -4.19 6.73
C TYR A 242 -13.25 -5.40 7.55
N LEU A 243 -13.12 -6.56 6.91
CA LEU A 243 -12.67 -7.79 7.59
C LEU A 243 -11.19 -7.71 7.95
N VAL A 244 -10.36 -7.11 7.10
CA VAL A 244 -8.94 -6.85 7.40
C VAL A 244 -8.82 -6.01 8.65
N LEU A 245 -9.49 -4.86 8.71
CA LEU A 245 -9.41 -3.94 9.84
C LEU A 245 -9.96 -4.59 11.13
N ALA A 246 -11.09 -5.31 11.05
CA ALA A 246 -11.63 -6.01 12.20
C ALA A 246 -10.69 -7.12 12.72
N ALA A 247 -10.07 -7.88 11.80
CA ALA A 247 -9.13 -8.93 12.16
C ALA A 247 -7.84 -8.36 12.78
N VAL A 248 -7.28 -7.30 12.18
CA VAL A 248 -6.10 -6.60 12.72
C VAL A 248 -6.41 -6.01 14.09
N TYR A 249 -7.55 -5.33 14.24
CA TYR A 249 -7.95 -4.77 15.54
C TYR A 249 -8.09 -5.84 16.61
N SER A 250 -8.73 -6.98 16.29
CA SER A 250 -8.85 -8.11 17.22
C SER A 250 -7.49 -8.69 17.60
N ALA A 251 -6.57 -8.81 16.63
CA ALA A 251 -5.24 -9.34 16.88
C ALA A 251 -4.36 -8.43 17.75
N VAL A 252 -4.49 -7.11 17.61
CA VAL A 252 -3.70 -6.15 18.41
C VAL A 252 -4.25 -5.94 19.82
N LEU A 253 -5.48 -6.35 20.11
CA LEU A 253 -6.08 -6.29 21.44
C LEU A 253 -5.79 -7.55 22.30
N ASP A 254 -5.36 -8.67 21.70
CA ASP A 254 -5.00 -9.91 22.39
C ASP A 254 -3.58 -9.84 23.00
#